data_d12482ad3469ebf86e28d179ea839d15
#
_entry.id   d12482ad3469ebf86e28d179ea839d15
#
_cell.length_a   1.000
_cell.length_b   1.000
_cell.length_c   1.000
_cell.angle_alpha   90.00
_cell.angle_beta   90.00
_cell.angle_gamma   90.00
#
_symmetry.space_group_name_H-M   'P 1'
#
loop_
_entity.id
_entity.type
_entity.pdbx_description
1 polymer ?
#
loop_
_entity_poly.entity_id
_entity_poly.type
_entity_poly.pdbx_seq_one_letter_code
_entity_poly.pdbx_strand_id
1 'polypeptide(L)'
;MQPDAVAQFYRDSEREALRAFYGFSVIWHEQSYDFAAVDGDVTVGAATIRVAASLAHVERIVVNAARRREGLGRAMLDAADEVAKYYNCHKMSALVPHRSQAQAFFETCGYSEEAVLPQHTFKLDVAVLRKFLL
;
A
#
# COMPACT_ATOMS: atom_id res chain seq x y z
N MET A 1 -4.22 27.75 -15.96
CA MET A 1 -3.47 27.81 -14.68
C MET A 1 -2.11 27.20 -14.87
N GLN A 2 -1.08 27.84 -14.35
CA GLN A 2 0.27 27.33 -14.46
C GLN A 2 0.54 26.29 -13.35
N PRO A 3 1.15 25.14 -13.68
CA PRO A 3 1.47 24.11 -12.68
C PRO A 3 2.28 24.63 -11.50
N ASP A 4 3.23 25.56 -11.74
CA ASP A 4 4.06 26.13 -10.69
C ASP A 4 3.26 26.94 -9.68
N ALA A 5 2.19 27.62 -10.13
CA ALA A 5 1.33 28.40 -9.24
C ALA A 5 0.57 27.50 -8.28
N VAL A 6 0.12 26.32 -8.73
CA VAL A 6 -0.56 25.34 -7.88
C VAL A 6 0.41 24.76 -6.86
N ALA A 7 1.60 24.37 -7.29
CA ALA A 7 2.62 23.84 -6.39
C ALA A 7 3.01 24.85 -5.32
N GLN A 8 3.16 26.13 -5.72
CA GLN A 8 3.48 27.20 -4.78
C GLN A 8 2.36 27.41 -3.75
N PHE A 9 1.11 27.38 -4.21
CA PHE A 9 -0.04 27.50 -3.31
C PHE A 9 -0.06 26.39 -2.27
N TYR A 10 0.20 25.14 -2.67
CA TYR A 10 0.30 24.02 -1.73
C TYR A 10 1.42 24.23 -0.72
N ARG A 11 2.60 24.66 -1.18
CA ARG A 11 3.72 24.92 -0.27
C ARG A 11 3.37 25.96 0.79
N ASP A 12 2.65 26.99 0.38
CA ASP A 12 2.34 28.11 1.27
C ASP A 12 1.16 27.85 2.20
N SER A 13 0.21 27.01 1.80
CA SER A 13 -1.11 26.93 2.44
C SER A 13 -1.47 25.56 3.00
N GLU A 14 -0.84 24.48 2.53
CA GLU A 14 -1.25 23.13 2.89
C GLU A 14 -0.97 22.79 4.35
N ARG A 15 0.13 23.28 4.90
CA ARG A 15 0.50 23.02 6.29
C ARG A 15 -0.59 23.49 7.24
N GLU A 16 -1.09 24.70 7.05
CA GLU A 16 -2.15 25.26 7.89
C GLU A 16 -3.45 24.50 7.70
N ALA A 17 -3.80 24.16 6.47
CA ALA A 17 -5.01 23.41 6.15
C ALA A 17 -4.97 22.02 6.82
N LEU A 18 -3.84 21.33 6.72
CA LEU A 18 -3.66 20.01 7.32
C LEU A 18 -3.72 20.08 8.84
N ARG A 19 -3.12 21.11 9.44
CA ARG A 19 -3.19 21.32 10.89
C ARG A 19 -4.63 21.51 11.36
N ALA A 20 -5.39 22.34 10.63
CA ALA A 20 -6.81 22.55 10.95
C ALA A 20 -7.61 21.26 10.79
N PHE A 21 -7.32 20.48 9.73
CA PHE A 21 -8.03 19.25 9.44
C PHE A 21 -7.75 18.14 10.47
N TYR A 22 -6.48 17.94 10.81
CA TYR A 22 -6.07 16.84 11.70
C TYR A 22 -5.99 17.25 13.17
N GLY A 23 -5.98 18.55 13.49
CA GLY A 23 -5.89 19.02 14.87
C GLY A 23 -4.46 19.04 15.44
N PHE A 24 -3.44 18.76 14.63
CA PHE A 24 -2.04 18.82 15.03
C PHE A 24 -1.17 19.09 13.80
N SER A 25 0.09 19.44 14.03
CA SER A 25 1.04 19.67 12.93
C SER A 25 1.43 18.34 12.29
N VAL A 26 1.07 18.17 11.02
CA VAL A 26 1.31 16.95 10.26
C VAL A 26 2.60 17.11 9.47
N ILE A 27 3.48 16.12 9.57
CA ILE A 27 4.61 15.96 8.66
C ILE A 27 4.20 14.90 7.66
N TRP A 28 3.84 15.35 6.45
CA TRP A 28 3.42 14.44 5.39
C TRP A 28 4.66 14.06 4.58
N HIS A 29 5.29 12.96 4.97
CA HIS A 29 6.43 12.42 4.26
C HIS A 29 6.00 11.11 3.61
N GLU A 30 5.98 11.09 2.27
CA GLU A 30 5.57 9.94 1.49
C GLU A 30 6.79 9.31 0.83
N GLN A 31 6.90 7.98 0.95
CA GLN A 31 8.02 7.23 0.41
C GLN A 31 7.52 5.89 -0.12
N SER A 32 8.05 5.48 -1.28
CA SER A 32 7.76 4.16 -1.85
C SER A 32 8.96 3.24 -1.69
N TYR A 33 8.67 1.95 -1.47
CA TYR A 33 9.68 0.91 -1.34
C TYR A 33 9.32 -0.26 -2.25
N ASP A 34 10.30 -0.73 -3.00
CA ASP A 34 10.14 -1.87 -3.91
C ASP A 34 10.80 -3.11 -3.35
N PHE A 35 10.19 -4.24 -3.60
CA PHE A 35 10.68 -5.56 -3.23
C PHE A 35 10.73 -6.44 -4.48
N ALA A 36 11.76 -7.25 -4.59
CA ALA A 36 11.90 -8.16 -5.72
C ALA A 36 12.15 -9.58 -5.21
N ALA A 37 11.46 -10.53 -5.81
CA ALA A 37 11.80 -11.94 -5.69
C ALA A 37 12.69 -12.30 -6.86
N VAL A 38 13.90 -12.79 -6.58
CA VAL A 38 14.93 -13.00 -7.61
C VAL A 38 15.36 -14.47 -7.59
N ASP A 39 15.47 -15.06 -8.77
CA ASP A 39 16.05 -16.38 -8.96
C ASP A 39 17.29 -16.21 -9.85
N GLY A 40 18.49 -16.29 -9.23
CA GLY A 40 19.71 -15.92 -9.90
C GLY A 40 19.68 -14.45 -10.33
N ASP A 41 19.74 -14.19 -11.64
CA ASP A 41 19.71 -12.84 -12.19
C ASP A 41 18.30 -12.44 -12.70
N VAL A 42 17.30 -13.32 -12.52
CA VAL A 42 15.97 -13.12 -13.07
C VAL A 42 15.00 -12.69 -11.96
N THR A 43 14.32 -11.57 -12.16
CA THR A 43 13.24 -11.14 -11.26
C THR A 43 11.98 -11.92 -11.61
N VAL A 44 11.44 -12.63 -10.63
CA VAL A 44 10.25 -13.49 -10.80
C VAL A 44 9.03 -12.98 -10.04
N GLY A 45 9.20 -11.92 -9.27
CA GLY A 45 8.10 -11.25 -8.59
C GLY A 45 8.52 -9.87 -8.12
N ALA A 46 7.55 -9.01 -7.88
CA ALA A 46 7.80 -7.66 -7.37
C ALA A 46 6.62 -7.19 -6.52
N ALA A 47 6.90 -6.35 -5.57
CA ALA A 47 5.89 -5.67 -4.76
C ALA A 47 6.33 -4.24 -4.50
N THR A 48 5.39 -3.34 -4.38
CA THR A 48 5.65 -1.95 -4.04
C THR A 48 4.70 -1.51 -2.94
N ILE A 49 5.24 -0.90 -1.90
CA ILE A 49 4.43 -0.26 -0.86
C ILE A 49 4.70 1.24 -0.86
N ARG A 50 3.70 2.00 -0.45
CA ARG A 50 3.80 3.44 -0.21
C ARG A 50 3.58 3.68 1.29
N VAL A 51 4.53 4.36 1.91
CA VAL A 51 4.50 4.67 3.34
C VAL A 51 4.21 6.16 3.51
N ALA A 52 3.15 6.49 4.22
CA ALA A 52 2.79 7.85 4.59
C ALA A 52 1.82 7.83 5.75
N ALA A 53 1.87 8.82 6.63
CA ALA A 53 0.89 9.00 7.69
C ALA A 53 0.72 7.75 8.58
N SER A 54 1.81 7.07 8.90
CA SER A 54 1.89 5.83 9.68
C SER A 54 1.13 4.64 9.06
N LEU A 55 0.84 4.72 7.76
CA LEU A 55 0.17 3.70 6.98
C LEU A 55 1.08 3.22 5.85
N ALA A 56 1.16 1.91 5.65
CA ALA A 56 1.83 1.34 4.49
C ALA A 56 0.77 0.71 3.57
N HIS A 57 0.66 1.23 2.37
CA HIS A 57 -0.29 0.75 1.38
C HIS A 57 0.42 -0.11 0.35
N VAL A 58 -0.06 -1.34 0.15
CA VAL A 58 0.45 -2.23 -0.90
C VAL A 58 -0.14 -1.75 -2.22
N GLU A 59 0.67 -1.08 -3.03
CA GLU A 59 0.21 -0.55 -4.31
C GLU A 59 0.14 -1.63 -5.38
N ARG A 60 1.13 -2.52 -5.40
CA ARG A 60 1.22 -3.58 -6.39
C ARG A 60 1.94 -4.77 -5.79
N ILE A 61 1.51 -5.95 -6.17
CA ILE A 61 2.24 -7.19 -5.93
C ILE A 61 1.94 -8.15 -7.07
N VAL A 62 2.98 -8.65 -7.72
CA VAL A 62 2.85 -9.57 -8.85
C VAL A 62 3.93 -10.64 -8.75
N VAL A 63 3.54 -11.88 -8.94
CA VAL A 63 4.45 -13.02 -9.06
C VAL A 63 4.26 -13.62 -10.45
N ASN A 64 5.36 -13.93 -11.13
CA ASN A 64 5.33 -14.60 -12.42
C ASN A 64 4.42 -15.84 -12.35
N ALA A 65 3.54 -16.02 -13.33
CA ALA A 65 2.55 -17.09 -13.31
C ALA A 65 3.18 -18.49 -13.18
N ALA A 66 4.36 -18.70 -13.77
CA ALA A 66 5.07 -19.96 -13.70
C ALA A 66 5.70 -20.23 -12.33
N ARG A 67 5.78 -19.23 -11.47
CA ARG A 67 6.46 -19.31 -10.17
C ARG A 67 5.48 -19.09 -8.99
N ARG A 68 4.20 -19.23 -9.24
CA ARG A 68 3.18 -19.11 -8.19
C ARG A 68 3.18 -20.37 -7.31
N ARG A 69 2.63 -20.24 -6.10
CA ARG A 69 2.55 -21.30 -5.09
C ARG A 69 3.90 -21.73 -4.52
N GLU A 70 4.94 -20.90 -4.69
CA GLU A 70 6.25 -21.10 -4.08
C GLU A 70 6.46 -20.25 -2.82
N GLY A 71 5.44 -19.49 -2.40
CA GLY A 71 5.55 -18.62 -1.23
C GLY A 71 6.23 -17.29 -1.50
N LEU A 72 6.45 -16.91 -2.75
CA LEU A 72 7.17 -15.67 -3.10
C LEU A 72 6.37 -14.43 -2.72
N GLY A 73 5.06 -14.44 -2.98
CA GLY A 73 4.19 -13.31 -2.61
C GLY A 73 4.17 -13.10 -1.09
N ARG A 74 4.03 -14.16 -0.33
CA ARG A 74 4.06 -14.11 1.13
C ARG A 74 5.41 -13.57 1.63
N ALA A 75 6.51 -14.05 1.06
CA ALA A 75 7.85 -13.59 1.46
C ALA A 75 8.03 -12.09 1.21
N MET A 76 7.52 -11.59 0.07
CA MET A 76 7.58 -10.16 -0.23
C MET A 76 6.71 -9.35 0.74
N LEU A 77 5.51 -9.83 1.09
CA LEU A 77 4.67 -9.15 2.07
C LEU A 77 5.29 -9.17 3.47
N ASP A 78 5.95 -10.27 3.86
CA ASP A 78 6.67 -10.33 5.14
C ASP A 78 7.80 -9.30 5.17
N ALA A 79 8.55 -9.17 4.08
CA ALA A 79 9.59 -8.14 3.96
C ALA A 79 9.00 -6.74 4.03
N ALA A 80 7.84 -6.52 3.38
CA ALA A 80 7.13 -5.25 3.42
C ALA A 80 6.67 -4.91 4.85
N ASP A 81 6.17 -5.89 5.60
CA ASP A 81 5.79 -5.71 7.00
C ASP A 81 6.98 -5.20 7.83
N GLU A 82 8.16 -5.79 7.64
CA GLU A 82 9.36 -5.39 8.37
C GLU A 82 9.79 -3.97 8.05
N VAL A 83 9.73 -3.58 6.78
CA VAL A 83 10.03 -2.19 6.36
C VAL A 83 8.99 -1.23 6.96
N ALA A 84 7.71 -1.58 6.90
CA ALA A 84 6.64 -0.75 7.46
C ALA A 84 6.84 -0.55 8.97
N LYS A 85 7.18 -1.61 9.71
CA LYS A 85 7.47 -1.52 11.14
C LYS A 85 8.67 -0.64 11.42
N TYR A 86 9.71 -0.74 10.61
CA TYR A 86 10.91 0.09 10.75
C TYR A 86 10.56 1.58 10.66
N TYR A 87 9.60 1.95 9.82
CA TYR A 87 9.15 3.32 9.66
C TYR A 87 7.94 3.66 10.55
N ASN A 88 7.69 2.85 11.58
CA ASN A 88 6.67 3.07 12.59
C ASN A 88 5.25 3.11 12.03
N CYS A 89 4.99 2.36 10.96
CA CYS A 89 3.63 2.19 10.48
C CYS A 89 2.85 1.28 11.43
N HIS A 90 1.61 1.64 11.72
CA HIS A 90 0.74 0.82 12.56
C HIS A 90 -0.14 -0.13 11.76
N LYS A 91 -0.25 0.08 10.44
CA LYS A 91 -1.25 -0.59 9.62
C LYS A 91 -0.74 -0.76 8.21
N MET A 92 -0.99 -1.94 7.64
CA MET A 92 -0.87 -2.20 6.21
C MET A 92 -2.26 -2.14 5.59
N SER A 93 -2.37 -1.68 4.36
CA SER A 93 -3.62 -1.70 3.61
C SER A 93 -3.42 -2.18 2.17
N ALA A 94 -4.47 -2.69 1.57
CA ALA A 94 -4.49 -3.09 0.16
C ALA A 94 -5.90 -2.96 -0.39
N LEU A 95 -6.02 -2.69 -1.69
CA LEU A 95 -7.28 -2.66 -2.40
C LEU A 95 -7.24 -3.76 -3.46
N VAL A 96 -8.23 -4.65 -3.43
CA VAL A 96 -8.33 -5.76 -4.38
C VAL A 96 -9.79 -5.95 -4.76
N PRO A 97 -10.08 -6.56 -5.92
CA PRO A 97 -11.47 -6.89 -6.24
C PRO A 97 -12.07 -7.78 -5.16
N HIS A 98 -13.29 -7.46 -4.75
CA HIS A 98 -14.00 -8.17 -3.69
C HIS A 98 -14.19 -9.64 -4.04
N ARG A 99 -13.88 -10.53 -3.10
CA ARG A 99 -13.98 -12.00 -3.25
C ARG A 99 -13.13 -12.57 -4.37
N SER A 100 -12.05 -11.87 -4.73
CA SER A 100 -11.09 -12.34 -5.73
C SER A 100 -10.07 -13.31 -5.14
N GLN A 101 -9.31 -13.96 -6.03
CA GLN A 101 -8.16 -14.76 -5.61
C GLN A 101 -7.11 -13.90 -4.90
N ALA A 102 -6.96 -12.64 -5.32
CA ALA A 102 -6.07 -11.70 -4.65
C ALA A 102 -6.50 -11.47 -3.21
N GLN A 103 -7.79 -11.29 -2.95
CA GLN A 103 -8.29 -11.15 -1.59
C GLN A 103 -7.97 -12.40 -0.76
N ALA A 104 -8.24 -13.58 -1.30
CA ALA A 104 -7.95 -14.83 -0.61
C ALA A 104 -6.46 -14.96 -0.26
N PHE A 105 -5.59 -14.56 -1.18
CA PHE A 105 -4.15 -14.55 -0.94
C PHE A 105 -3.78 -13.63 0.22
N PHE A 106 -4.26 -12.39 0.21
CA PHE A 106 -3.98 -11.45 1.30
C PHE A 106 -4.50 -11.97 2.64
N GLU A 107 -5.67 -12.58 2.65
CA GLU A 107 -6.24 -13.16 3.87
C GLU A 107 -5.35 -14.27 4.44
N THR A 108 -4.72 -15.09 3.60
CA THR A 108 -3.76 -16.09 4.08
C THR A 108 -2.51 -15.44 4.66
N CYS A 109 -2.22 -14.18 4.32
CA CYS A 109 -1.09 -13.43 4.84
C CYS A 109 -1.45 -12.57 6.06
N GLY A 110 -2.64 -12.76 6.64
CA GLY A 110 -3.05 -12.08 7.86
C GLY A 110 -3.85 -10.80 7.67
N TYR A 111 -4.25 -10.50 6.45
CA TYR A 111 -5.11 -9.35 6.17
C TYR A 111 -6.58 -9.71 6.41
N SER A 112 -7.36 -8.72 6.78
CA SER A 112 -8.81 -8.84 6.96
C SER A 112 -9.53 -7.79 6.15
N GLU A 113 -10.74 -8.10 5.70
CA GLU A 113 -11.57 -7.14 5.01
C GLU A 113 -12.09 -6.10 5.99
N GLU A 114 -11.82 -4.85 5.71
CA GLU A 114 -12.25 -3.72 6.55
C GLU A 114 -13.51 -3.05 5.98
N ALA A 115 -13.62 -3.01 4.67
CA ALA A 115 -14.73 -2.37 3.99
C ALA A 115 -14.85 -2.89 2.56
N VAL A 116 -16.01 -2.66 1.96
CA VAL A 116 -16.24 -2.92 0.53
C VAL A 116 -16.69 -1.61 -0.11
N LEU A 117 -16.01 -1.24 -1.19
CA LEU A 117 -16.34 -0.06 -1.99
C LEU A 117 -17.16 -0.53 -3.19
N PRO A 118 -18.48 -0.24 -3.23
CA PRO A 118 -19.32 -0.73 -4.33
C PRO A 118 -19.00 -0.01 -5.64
N GLN A 119 -18.94 -0.77 -6.72
CA GLN A 119 -18.75 -0.26 -8.07
C GLN A 119 -17.61 0.77 -8.17
N HIS A 120 -16.45 0.41 -7.62
CA HIS A 120 -15.34 1.34 -7.48
C HIS A 120 -14.43 1.37 -8.71
N THR A 121 -13.65 0.32 -8.93
CA THR A 121 -12.69 0.26 -10.04
C THR A 121 -13.26 -0.61 -11.14
N PHE A 122 -13.36 -0.07 -12.36
CA PHE A 122 -14.01 -0.73 -13.50
C PHE A 122 -15.42 -1.23 -13.17
N LYS A 123 -16.13 -0.50 -12.29
CA LYS A 123 -17.48 -0.87 -11.79
C LYS A 123 -17.49 -2.17 -10.99
N LEU A 124 -16.34 -2.66 -10.57
CA LEU A 124 -16.25 -3.82 -9.69
C LEU A 124 -16.28 -3.37 -8.23
N ASP A 125 -16.85 -4.20 -7.37
CA ASP A 125 -16.73 -4.00 -5.94
C ASP A 125 -15.28 -4.24 -5.51
N VAL A 126 -14.75 -3.37 -4.67
CA VAL A 126 -13.37 -3.44 -4.21
C VAL A 126 -13.36 -3.65 -2.71
N ALA A 127 -12.61 -4.65 -2.26
CA ALA A 127 -12.37 -4.87 -0.85
C ALA A 127 -11.22 -4.01 -0.38
N VAL A 128 -11.42 -3.31 0.73
CA VAL A 128 -10.35 -2.63 1.46
C VAL A 128 -9.86 -3.61 2.50
N LEU A 129 -8.60 -4.03 2.38
CA LEU A 129 -7.99 -5.00 3.29
C LEU A 129 -7.00 -4.30 4.21
N ARG A 130 -6.89 -4.81 5.44
CA ARG A 130 -5.99 -4.26 6.43
C ARG A 130 -5.29 -5.34 7.23
N LYS A 131 -4.09 -5.00 7.71
CA LYS A 131 -3.37 -5.80 8.69
C LYS A 131 -2.75 -4.85 9.69
N PHE A 132 -3.07 -5.00 10.97
CA PHE A 132 -2.44 -4.20 12.01
C PHE A 132 -1.05 -4.76 12.33
N LEU A 133 -0.08 -3.85 12.47
CA LEU A 133 1.32 -4.21 12.73
C LEU A 133 1.70 -4.09 14.21
N LEU A 134 0.90 -3.33 14.95
CA LEU A 134 1.16 -3.07 16.36
C LEU A 134 -0.09 -3.36 17.19
#